data_19b843d19486b0d5d7548f3b7f3d544d
#
_entry.id   19b843d19486b0d5d7548f3b7f3d544d
#
_cell.length_a   1.000
_cell.length_b   1.000
_cell.length_c   1.000
_cell.angle_alpha   90.00
_cell.angle_beta   90.00
_cell.angle_gamma   90.00
#
_symmetry.space_group_name_H-M   'P 1'
#
loop_
_entity.id
_entity.type
_entity.pdbx_description
1 polymer ?
#
loop_
_entity_poly.entity_id
_entity_poly.type
_entity_poly.pdbx_seq_one_letter_code
_entity_poly.pdbx_strand_id
1 'polypeptide(L)'
;MLKENLIKIYEASFRNNSDLPALTDYFGGDTLTYLETAREIAKLHLLFNEAGIREGDKIALIGRNNIRWCVTYIATITYGAVIVPILQDFNPADMMNIINHSESRMLFIGDNFMANLDPARMPSLEAIFSLTDFSLTYDRDKPRIKRAVKSAYKTFYRTYGKKFGVDDIKYRDVPNDRIILLNYTSGTTGSSKGVMLTVNNLTGNVIFAASVVEPSTGRPYFDKGGRTLSFLPLAHAYGCAFDFLTQLAVGAHITLLGRIPSPKILVEAMQNVRPTIICSVPLVLEKVYRKQIMPMLEKGPMSIAMKIPLLNTALYSIIRSKMMASFGGQLKIFIVGGAPMNQETESFLRKIDFPLTIGYGMTECGPLISFSIPSEFKNGSCGRYLKGLLEAHIDSADPEHTPGEILIRGEHVMAGYYKNEEATRVVIDDEGWLHTGDMGTMDPDGTLYIRGRCKTMILTGTGQNIYPEEIEYKLNNLPLVLESLIVEKNGRLTALIVPDYDQAAQEGIDEQGIDRIMKENIVMLNSAVAAYEKVASYVIMKSEFEKTPKRSIRRFLYQDLAR
;
A
#
# COMPACT_ATOMS: atom_id res chain seq x y z
N MET A 1 -19.50 14.81 -6.08
CA MET A 1 -19.69 13.34 -6.20
C MET A 1 -19.65 12.93 -7.65
N LEU A 2 -18.97 11.81 -7.93
CA LEU A 2 -18.83 11.21 -9.24
C LEU A 2 -20.17 10.69 -9.78
N LYS A 3 -20.27 10.57 -11.12
CA LYS A 3 -21.41 9.92 -11.78
C LYS A 3 -21.25 8.40 -11.81
N GLU A 4 -20.02 7.94 -11.93
CA GLU A 4 -19.62 6.54 -11.90
C GLU A 4 -19.83 5.96 -10.49
N ASN A 5 -20.09 4.66 -10.44
CA ASN A 5 -20.32 3.95 -9.19
C ASN A 5 -19.57 2.61 -9.21
N LEU A 6 -18.71 2.37 -8.22
CA LEU A 6 -17.84 1.21 -8.14
C LEU A 6 -18.59 -0.12 -8.23
N ILE A 7 -19.77 -0.19 -7.59
CA ILE A 7 -20.57 -1.42 -7.57
C ILE A 7 -21.10 -1.74 -8.97
N LYS A 8 -21.52 -0.71 -9.71
CA LYS A 8 -21.97 -0.86 -11.11
C LYS A 8 -20.80 -1.18 -12.05
N ILE A 9 -19.62 -0.60 -11.79
CA ILE A 9 -18.39 -0.95 -12.51
C ILE A 9 -18.08 -2.43 -12.34
N TYR A 10 -18.16 -2.97 -11.13
CA TYR A 10 -17.96 -4.40 -10.89
C TYR A 10 -19.03 -5.26 -11.54
N GLU A 11 -20.30 -4.90 -11.43
CA GLU A 11 -21.38 -5.64 -12.10
C GLU A 11 -21.10 -5.75 -13.61
N ALA A 12 -20.73 -4.64 -14.25
CA ALA A 12 -20.38 -4.61 -15.68
C ALA A 12 -19.11 -5.41 -15.98
N SER A 13 -18.05 -5.24 -15.20
CA SER A 13 -16.78 -5.96 -15.39
C SER A 13 -16.96 -7.47 -15.30
N PHE A 14 -17.65 -7.95 -14.25
CA PHE A 14 -17.85 -9.38 -14.06
C PHE A 14 -18.71 -10.02 -15.17
N ARG A 15 -19.68 -9.30 -15.70
CA ARG A 15 -20.46 -9.74 -16.86
C ARG A 15 -19.64 -9.77 -18.15
N ASN A 16 -18.90 -8.69 -18.43
CA ASN A 16 -18.16 -8.51 -19.68
C ASN A 16 -16.89 -9.37 -19.79
N ASN A 17 -16.41 -9.90 -18.65
CA ASN A 17 -15.19 -10.68 -18.56
C ASN A 17 -15.43 -12.11 -18.02
N SER A 18 -16.67 -12.60 -18.06
CA SER A 18 -17.12 -13.83 -17.39
C SER A 18 -16.19 -15.03 -17.55
N ASP A 19 -15.64 -15.23 -18.74
CA ASP A 19 -14.80 -16.39 -19.09
C ASP A 19 -13.31 -16.18 -18.81
N LEU A 20 -12.89 -14.95 -18.46
CA LEU A 20 -11.49 -14.66 -18.17
C LEU A 20 -11.13 -15.12 -16.75
N PRO A 21 -9.88 -15.55 -16.49
CA PRO A 21 -9.39 -15.77 -15.14
C PRO A 21 -9.39 -14.43 -14.38
N ALA A 22 -9.95 -14.44 -13.16
CA ALA A 22 -10.00 -13.29 -12.28
C ALA A 22 -8.98 -13.39 -11.15
N LEU A 23 -9.00 -14.49 -10.42
CA LEU A 23 -8.21 -14.71 -9.20
C LEU A 23 -7.51 -16.06 -9.24
N THR A 24 -6.22 -16.11 -8.89
CA THR A 24 -5.44 -17.35 -8.75
C THR A 24 -4.67 -17.32 -7.43
N ASP A 25 -4.75 -18.39 -6.64
CA ASP A 25 -3.85 -18.62 -5.49
C ASP A 25 -2.55 -19.26 -6.00
N TYR A 26 -1.44 -18.53 -5.95
CA TYR A 26 -0.17 -18.94 -6.56
C TYR A 26 0.33 -20.31 -6.08
N PHE A 27 0.27 -20.58 -4.77
CA PHE A 27 0.74 -21.84 -4.19
C PHE A 27 -0.32 -22.94 -4.16
N GLY A 28 -1.59 -22.60 -4.16
CA GLY A 28 -2.70 -23.54 -4.19
C GLY A 28 -3.03 -24.05 -5.59
N GLY A 29 -2.73 -23.23 -6.60
CA GLY A 29 -3.06 -23.51 -8.00
C GLY A 29 -4.54 -23.32 -8.34
N ASP A 30 -5.39 -22.99 -7.38
CA ASP A 30 -6.81 -22.71 -7.61
C ASP A 30 -6.95 -21.43 -8.42
N THR A 31 -7.81 -21.47 -9.42
CA THR A 31 -8.14 -20.31 -10.26
C THR A 31 -9.65 -20.20 -10.39
N LEU A 32 -10.18 -18.99 -10.20
CA LEU A 32 -11.57 -18.67 -10.52
C LEU A 32 -11.63 -17.69 -11.69
N THR A 33 -12.55 -17.96 -12.62
CA THR A 33 -12.96 -16.98 -13.63
C THR A 33 -13.78 -15.86 -12.97
N TYR A 34 -14.06 -14.80 -13.73
CA TYR A 34 -14.97 -13.73 -13.28
C TYR A 34 -16.36 -14.27 -12.94
N LEU A 35 -16.90 -15.19 -13.75
CA LEU A 35 -18.19 -15.83 -13.50
C LEU A 35 -18.17 -16.69 -12.22
N GLU A 36 -17.12 -17.50 -12.05
CA GLU A 36 -16.99 -18.31 -10.85
C GLU A 36 -16.80 -17.46 -9.59
N THR A 37 -16.03 -16.37 -9.68
CA THR A 37 -15.89 -15.39 -8.60
C THR A 37 -17.23 -14.75 -8.26
N ALA A 38 -18.02 -14.33 -9.27
CA ALA A 38 -19.37 -13.79 -9.06
C ALA A 38 -20.32 -14.81 -8.42
N ARG A 39 -20.18 -16.08 -8.77
CA ARG A 39 -20.95 -17.17 -8.14
C ARG A 39 -20.63 -17.33 -6.64
N GLU A 40 -19.36 -17.26 -6.28
CA GLU A 40 -18.96 -17.32 -4.85
C GLU A 40 -19.44 -16.06 -4.10
N ILE A 41 -19.39 -14.87 -4.71
CA ILE A 41 -19.99 -13.65 -4.16
C ILE A 41 -21.49 -13.82 -3.93
N ALA A 42 -22.23 -14.37 -4.89
CA ALA A 42 -23.66 -14.62 -4.77
C ALA A 42 -24.02 -15.58 -3.62
N LYS A 43 -23.18 -16.59 -3.37
CA LYS A 43 -23.33 -17.49 -2.21
C LYS A 43 -23.19 -16.73 -0.89
N LEU A 44 -22.20 -15.83 -0.78
CA LEU A 44 -22.03 -15.00 0.42
C LEU A 44 -23.16 -13.99 0.57
N HIS A 45 -23.69 -13.40 -0.50
CA HIS A 45 -24.87 -12.54 -0.43
C HIS A 45 -26.09 -13.26 0.15
N LEU A 46 -26.34 -14.52 -0.26
CA LEU A 46 -27.40 -15.35 0.31
C LEU A 46 -27.16 -15.65 1.79
N LEU A 47 -25.92 -16.00 2.14
CA LEU A 47 -25.51 -16.22 3.53
C LEU A 47 -25.77 -14.97 4.38
N PHE A 48 -25.33 -13.79 3.93
CA PHE A 48 -25.52 -12.52 4.63
C PHE A 48 -27.01 -12.21 4.82
N ASN A 49 -27.80 -12.39 3.77
CA ASN A 49 -29.24 -12.14 3.82
C ASN A 49 -29.94 -13.07 4.83
N GLU A 50 -29.70 -14.39 4.78
CA GLU A 50 -30.29 -15.35 5.68
C GLU A 50 -29.78 -15.20 7.12
N ALA A 51 -28.51 -14.85 7.30
CA ALA A 51 -27.91 -14.54 8.59
C ALA A 51 -28.36 -13.18 9.15
N GLY A 52 -29.05 -12.36 8.36
CA GLY A 52 -29.63 -11.08 8.73
C GLY A 52 -28.65 -9.95 8.84
N ILE A 53 -27.62 -9.99 8.05
CA ILE A 53 -26.78 -8.83 7.79
C ILE A 53 -27.61 -7.80 7.04
N ARG A 54 -27.49 -6.55 7.45
CA ARG A 54 -28.17 -5.40 6.84
C ARG A 54 -27.13 -4.51 6.17
N GLU A 55 -27.62 -3.61 5.33
CA GLU A 55 -26.82 -2.53 4.80
C GLU A 55 -26.19 -1.70 5.94
N GLY A 56 -24.90 -1.39 5.82
CA GLY A 56 -24.13 -0.67 6.84
C GLY A 56 -23.63 -1.52 8.02
N ASP A 57 -24.07 -2.79 8.16
CA ASP A 57 -23.46 -3.71 9.13
C ASP A 57 -21.99 -3.96 8.75
N LYS A 58 -21.13 -4.14 9.76
CA LYS A 58 -19.69 -4.31 9.55
C LYS A 58 -19.32 -5.78 9.55
N ILE A 59 -18.45 -6.14 8.60
CA ILE A 59 -17.88 -7.47 8.46
C ILE A 59 -16.35 -7.33 8.52
N ALA A 60 -15.74 -7.90 9.55
CA ALA A 60 -14.30 -7.92 9.71
C ALA A 60 -13.65 -9.02 8.85
N LEU A 61 -12.44 -8.72 8.36
CA LEU A 61 -11.70 -9.60 7.45
C LEU A 61 -10.22 -9.62 7.84
N ILE A 62 -9.71 -10.77 8.29
CA ILE A 62 -8.32 -10.96 8.73
C ILE A 62 -7.71 -12.13 7.97
N GLY A 63 -6.63 -11.91 7.25
CA GLY A 63 -5.94 -13.01 6.58
C GLY A 63 -4.90 -12.54 5.58
N ARG A 64 -4.17 -13.51 5.05
CA ARG A 64 -3.27 -13.30 3.92
C ARG A 64 -4.09 -13.22 2.63
N ASN A 65 -3.50 -12.59 1.62
CA ASN A 65 -4.11 -12.52 0.29
C ASN A 65 -4.41 -13.94 -0.22
N ASN A 66 -5.68 -14.25 -0.45
CA ASN A 66 -6.15 -15.47 -1.11
C ASN A 66 -7.50 -15.21 -1.79
N ILE A 67 -7.95 -16.13 -2.62
CA ILE A 67 -9.20 -16.03 -3.36
C ILE A 67 -10.38 -15.73 -2.44
N ARG A 68 -10.50 -16.42 -1.30
CA ARG A 68 -11.64 -16.24 -0.39
C ARG A 68 -11.62 -14.91 0.34
N TRP A 69 -10.43 -14.36 0.62
CA TRP A 69 -10.28 -13.00 1.12
C TRP A 69 -10.86 -12.00 0.12
N CYS A 70 -10.48 -12.11 -1.17
CA CYS A 70 -10.95 -11.25 -2.24
C CYS A 70 -12.47 -11.38 -2.46
N VAL A 71 -12.98 -12.61 -2.48
CA VAL A 71 -14.42 -12.89 -2.60
C VAL A 71 -15.20 -12.28 -1.44
N THR A 72 -14.72 -12.43 -0.19
CA THR A 72 -15.37 -11.85 0.99
C THR A 72 -15.42 -10.33 0.92
N TYR A 73 -14.32 -9.70 0.50
CA TYR A 73 -14.25 -8.25 0.38
C TYR A 73 -15.29 -7.74 -0.63
N ILE A 74 -15.26 -8.26 -1.87
CA ILE A 74 -16.21 -7.83 -2.91
C ILE A 74 -17.66 -8.17 -2.53
N ALA A 75 -17.90 -9.35 -1.97
CA ALA A 75 -19.23 -9.72 -1.51
C ALA A 75 -19.77 -8.73 -0.46
N THR A 76 -18.93 -8.30 0.47
CA THR A 76 -19.33 -7.35 1.52
C THR A 76 -19.73 -6.00 0.93
N ILE A 77 -18.88 -5.41 0.08
CA ILE A 77 -19.15 -4.06 -0.47
C ILE A 77 -20.31 -4.08 -1.48
N THR A 78 -20.43 -5.12 -2.29
CA THR A 78 -21.52 -5.26 -3.27
C THR A 78 -22.87 -5.66 -2.66
N TYR A 79 -22.84 -6.13 -1.40
CA TYR A 79 -24.04 -6.32 -0.57
C TYR A 79 -24.51 -5.03 0.08
N GLY A 80 -23.69 -3.98 0.15
CA GLY A 80 -23.95 -2.74 0.87
C GLY A 80 -23.59 -2.80 2.36
N ALA A 81 -22.87 -3.83 2.79
CA ALA A 81 -22.26 -3.90 4.11
C ALA A 81 -20.88 -3.21 4.10
N VAL A 82 -20.36 -2.88 5.27
CA VAL A 82 -19.08 -2.21 5.45
C VAL A 82 -18.00 -3.25 5.71
N ILE A 83 -17.00 -3.31 4.84
CA ILE A 83 -15.85 -4.17 5.05
C ILE A 83 -14.85 -3.52 6.02
N VAL A 84 -14.30 -4.31 6.93
CA VAL A 84 -13.28 -3.92 7.91
C VAL A 84 -12.06 -4.82 7.73
N PRO A 85 -11.19 -4.55 6.73
CA PRO A 85 -9.98 -5.32 6.53
C PRO A 85 -8.96 -4.97 7.61
N ILE A 86 -8.48 -5.98 8.33
CA ILE A 86 -7.52 -5.83 9.41
C ILE A 86 -6.20 -6.45 8.98
N LEU A 87 -5.12 -5.67 9.08
CA LEU A 87 -3.78 -6.16 8.75
C LEU A 87 -3.41 -7.35 9.67
N GLN A 88 -2.90 -8.40 9.06
CA GLN A 88 -2.44 -9.60 9.75
C GLN A 88 -1.28 -9.37 10.73
N ASP A 89 -0.57 -8.25 10.55
CA ASP A 89 0.58 -7.84 11.34
C ASP A 89 0.20 -7.07 12.62
N PHE A 90 -1.10 -6.80 12.84
CA PHE A 90 -1.58 -6.31 14.14
C PHE A 90 -1.45 -7.41 15.20
N ASN A 91 -1.14 -7.02 16.43
CA ASN A 91 -1.20 -7.96 17.54
C ASN A 91 -2.66 -8.35 17.85
N PRO A 92 -2.90 -9.50 18.52
CA PRO A 92 -4.25 -9.98 18.80
C PRO A 92 -5.13 -9.00 19.59
N ALA A 93 -4.54 -8.24 20.50
CA ALA A 93 -5.29 -7.25 21.29
C ALA A 93 -5.80 -6.11 20.39
N ASP A 94 -4.96 -5.60 19.49
CA ASP A 94 -5.36 -4.57 18.52
C ASP A 94 -6.41 -5.09 17.55
N MET A 95 -6.29 -6.35 17.07
CA MET A 95 -7.31 -6.98 16.21
C MET A 95 -8.68 -7.02 16.91
N MET A 96 -8.72 -7.48 18.17
CA MET A 96 -9.96 -7.51 18.97
C MET A 96 -10.51 -6.10 19.23
N ASN A 97 -9.64 -5.13 19.51
CA ASN A 97 -10.03 -3.74 19.69
C ASN A 97 -10.67 -3.15 18.42
N ILE A 98 -10.11 -3.44 17.24
CA ILE A 98 -10.68 -3.00 15.95
C ILE A 98 -12.05 -3.64 15.71
N ILE A 99 -12.18 -4.95 15.95
CA ILE A 99 -13.46 -5.66 15.81
C ILE A 99 -14.51 -5.05 16.73
N ASN A 100 -14.16 -4.77 17.99
CA ASN A 100 -15.04 -4.15 18.97
C ASN A 100 -15.40 -2.70 18.61
N HIS A 101 -14.41 -1.89 18.26
CA HIS A 101 -14.62 -0.48 17.91
C HIS A 101 -15.50 -0.36 16.65
N SER A 102 -15.25 -1.19 15.64
CA SER A 102 -16.06 -1.23 14.42
C SER A 102 -17.46 -1.83 14.64
N GLU A 103 -17.70 -2.53 15.76
CA GLU A 103 -18.94 -3.28 16.01
C GLU A 103 -19.21 -4.33 14.92
N SER A 104 -18.16 -5.00 14.47
CA SER A 104 -18.28 -6.02 13.43
C SER A 104 -19.16 -7.19 13.91
N ARG A 105 -20.14 -7.56 13.09
CA ARG A 105 -21.09 -8.65 13.40
C ARG A 105 -20.60 -10.01 12.93
N MET A 106 -19.83 -10.04 11.85
CA MET A 106 -19.18 -11.24 11.33
C MET A 106 -17.69 -11.01 11.19
N LEU A 107 -16.92 -12.08 11.32
CA LEU A 107 -15.49 -12.14 11.08
C LEU A 107 -15.19 -13.28 10.10
N PHE A 108 -14.48 -12.96 9.02
CA PHE A 108 -13.83 -13.95 8.16
C PHE A 108 -12.35 -13.92 8.46
N ILE A 109 -11.76 -15.09 8.79
CA ILE A 109 -10.39 -15.14 9.31
C ILE A 109 -9.61 -16.33 8.76
N GLY A 110 -8.33 -16.13 8.47
CA GLY A 110 -7.40 -17.21 8.18
C GLY A 110 -7.09 -18.01 9.44
N ASP A 111 -7.10 -19.35 9.35
CA ASP A 111 -7.01 -20.26 10.48
C ASP A 111 -5.79 -19.99 11.38
N ASN A 112 -4.67 -19.57 10.79
CA ASN A 112 -3.43 -19.25 11.52
C ASN A 112 -3.58 -18.09 12.53
N PHE A 113 -4.61 -17.25 12.40
CA PHE A 113 -4.84 -16.08 13.25
C PHE A 113 -5.91 -16.33 14.31
N MET A 114 -6.75 -17.34 14.10
CA MET A 114 -7.91 -17.61 14.94
C MET A 114 -7.55 -18.01 16.38
N ALA A 115 -6.49 -18.79 16.55
CA ALA A 115 -6.08 -19.31 17.86
C ALA A 115 -5.72 -18.19 18.87
N ASN A 116 -5.44 -16.99 18.40
CA ASN A 116 -5.02 -15.86 19.21
C ASN A 116 -6.17 -14.90 19.58
N LEU A 117 -7.40 -15.16 19.10
CA LEU A 117 -8.57 -14.32 19.35
C LEU A 117 -9.53 -15.01 20.32
N ASP A 118 -10.05 -14.25 21.28
CA ASP A 118 -11.07 -14.69 22.22
C ASP A 118 -12.44 -14.11 21.84
N PRO A 119 -13.37 -14.92 21.30
CA PRO A 119 -14.70 -14.45 20.93
C PRO A 119 -15.52 -13.89 22.10
N ALA A 120 -15.24 -14.32 23.34
CA ALA A 120 -15.91 -13.79 24.52
C ALA A 120 -15.61 -12.30 24.75
N ARG A 121 -14.44 -11.83 24.30
CA ARG A 121 -14.01 -10.44 24.39
C ARG A 121 -14.51 -9.56 23.23
N MET A 122 -15.30 -10.11 22.30
CA MET A 122 -15.82 -9.39 21.12
C MET A 122 -17.36 -9.43 21.11
N PRO A 123 -18.06 -8.66 21.98
CA PRO A 123 -19.49 -8.81 22.26
C PRO A 123 -20.41 -8.58 21.04
N SER A 124 -20.04 -7.74 20.07
CA SER A 124 -20.81 -7.50 18.84
C SER A 124 -20.73 -8.66 17.84
N LEU A 125 -19.70 -9.51 17.96
CA LEU A 125 -19.43 -10.57 17.00
C LEU A 125 -20.43 -11.72 17.17
N GLU A 126 -21.16 -12.04 16.11
CA GLU A 126 -22.16 -13.10 16.08
C GLU A 126 -21.64 -14.41 15.48
N ALA A 127 -20.69 -14.34 14.53
CA ALA A 127 -20.13 -15.50 13.86
C ALA A 127 -18.69 -15.30 13.38
N ILE A 128 -17.92 -16.40 13.33
CA ILE A 128 -16.60 -16.46 12.71
C ILE A 128 -16.59 -17.55 11.64
N PHE A 129 -16.08 -17.19 10.47
CA PHE A 129 -15.92 -18.07 9.32
C PHE A 129 -14.44 -18.23 8.97
N SER A 130 -14.01 -19.45 8.66
CA SER A 130 -12.68 -19.75 8.15
C SER A 130 -12.53 -19.24 6.71
N LEU A 131 -11.39 -18.61 6.38
CA LEU A 131 -11.01 -18.30 5.00
C LEU A 131 -10.43 -19.51 4.24
N THR A 132 -10.32 -20.67 4.88
CA THR A 132 -9.86 -21.90 4.23
C THR A 132 -10.96 -22.53 3.39
N ASP A 133 -12.23 -22.50 3.86
CA ASP A 133 -13.35 -23.19 3.21
C ASP A 133 -14.73 -22.53 3.44
N PHE A 134 -14.77 -21.36 4.06
CA PHE A 134 -15.97 -20.69 4.53
C PHE A 134 -16.77 -21.44 5.58
N SER A 135 -16.17 -22.43 6.26
CA SER A 135 -16.82 -23.12 7.38
C SER A 135 -17.07 -22.18 8.57
N LEU A 136 -18.20 -22.39 9.24
CA LEU A 136 -18.55 -21.70 10.49
C LEU A 136 -17.74 -22.31 11.64
N THR A 137 -16.81 -21.54 12.22
CA THR A 137 -15.93 -22.00 13.31
C THR A 137 -16.41 -21.56 14.69
N TYR A 138 -17.20 -20.47 14.74
CA TYR A 138 -17.82 -19.96 15.96
C TYR A 138 -19.18 -19.34 15.65
N ASP A 139 -20.13 -19.53 16.50
CA ASP A 139 -21.38 -18.78 16.53
C ASP A 139 -21.74 -18.44 17.99
N ARG A 140 -22.36 -17.28 18.18
CA ARG A 140 -22.82 -16.84 19.50
C ARG A 140 -24.25 -17.35 19.75
N ASP A 141 -24.46 -18.66 19.68
CA ASP A 141 -25.77 -19.31 19.84
C ASP A 141 -26.90 -18.62 19.05
N LYS A 142 -26.58 -18.21 17.83
CA LYS A 142 -27.54 -17.59 16.91
C LYS A 142 -28.16 -18.65 16.00
N PRO A 143 -29.36 -19.18 16.31
CA PRO A 143 -30.00 -20.25 15.50
C PRO A 143 -30.16 -19.84 14.03
N ARG A 144 -30.25 -18.54 13.77
CA ARG A 144 -30.38 -17.98 12.43
C ARG A 144 -29.13 -18.23 11.61
N ILE A 145 -27.93 -18.02 12.16
CA ILE A 145 -26.64 -18.24 11.47
C ILE A 145 -26.45 -19.71 11.17
N LYS A 146 -26.69 -20.59 12.16
CA LYS A 146 -26.62 -22.08 11.97
C LYS A 146 -27.56 -22.53 10.86
N ARG A 147 -28.79 -21.96 10.80
CA ARG A 147 -29.74 -22.25 9.72
C ARG A 147 -29.27 -21.76 8.38
N ALA A 148 -28.78 -20.50 8.30
CA ALA A 148 -28.25 -19.91 7.07
C ALA A 148 -27.15 -20.78 6.46
N VAL A 149 -26.18 -21.22 7.27
CA VAL A 149 -25.09 -22.10 6.81
C VAL A 149 -25.63 -23.46 6.34
N LYS A 150 -26.53 -24.09 7.10
CA LYS A 150 -27.12 -25.38 6.72
C LYS A 150 -27.96 -25.34 5.45
N SER A 151 -28.64 -24.21 5.22
CA SER A 151 -29.50 -24.02 4.06
C SER A 151 -28.80 -23.42 2.83
N ALA A 152 -27.56 -22.93 2.97
CA ALA A 152 -26.86 -22.16 1.96
C ALA A 152 -26.88 -22.81 0.56
N TYR A 153 -26.53 -24.09 0.49
CA TYR A 153 -26.56 -24.84 -0.77
C TYR A 153 -27.97 -24.94 -1.39
N LYS A 154 -28.97 -25.30 -0.56
CA LYS A 154 -30.36 -25.42 -0.99
C LYS A 154 -30.92 -24.05 -1.45
N THR A 155 -30.60 -23.00 -0.71
CA THR A 155 -31.02 -21.64 -1.04
C THR A 155 -30.39 -21.19 -2.35
N PHE A 156 -29.11 -21.45 -2.56
CA PHE A 156 -28.43 -21.15 -3.82
C PHE A 156 -29.13 -21.79 -5.02
N TYR A 157 -29.38 -23.12 -4.95
CA TYR A 157 -30.07 -23.82 -6.02
C TYR A 157 -31.52 -23.40 -6.25
N ARG A 158 -32.22 -23.03 -5.18
CA ARG A 158 -33.58 -22.47 -5.30
C ARG A 158 -33.59 -21.12 -5.99
N THR A 159 -32.57 -20.28 -5.76
CA THR A 159 -32.48 -18.92 -6.28
C THR A 159 -32.00 -18.90 -7.73
N TYR A 160 -30.95 -19.67 -8.04
CA TYR A 160 -30.28 -19.60 -9.33
C TYR A 160 -30.41 -20.87 -10.20
N GLY A 161 -31.05 -21.92 -9.69
CA GLY A 161 -31.17 -23.21 -10.40
C GLY A 161 -29.84 -23.98 -10.44
N LYS A 162 -29.70 -24.82 -11.47
CA LYS A 162 -28.49 -25.66 -11.66
C LYS A 162 -27.30 -24.89 -12.26
N LYS A 163 -27.54 -23.78 -12.95
CA LYS A 163 -26.52 -22.98 -13.62
C LYS A 163 -26.64 -21.53 -13.19
N PHE A 164 -25.61 -21.02 -12.49
CA PHE A 164 -25.40 -19.61 -12.32
C PHE A 164 -24.77 -19.07 -13.61
N GLY A 165 -25.35 -18.04 -14.19
CA GLY A 165 -24.95 -17.46 -15.47
C GLY A 165 -24.66 -15.96 -15.37
N VAL A 166 -24.24 -15.36 -16.48
CA VAL A 166 -23.91 -13.93 -16.57
C VAL A 166 -25.09 -13.04 -16.19
N ASP A 167 -26.32 -13.44 -16.52
CA ASP A 167 -27.54 -12.68 -16.22
C ASP A 167 -27.90 -12.67 -14.74
N ASP A 168 -27.35 -13.62 -13.96
CA ASP A 168 -27.53 -13.71 -12.50
C ASP A 168 -26.60 -12.76 -11.75
N ILE A 169 -25.58 -12.20 -12.41
CA ILE A 169 -24.65 -11.24 -11.81
C ILE A 169 -25.38 -9.92 -11.63
N LYS A 170 -25.91 -9.72 -10.41
CA LYS A 170 -26.63 -8.51 -10.01
C LYS A 170 -26.21 -8.13 -8.61
N TYR A 171 -25.81 -6.87 -8.45
CA TYR A 171 -25.41 -6.34 -7.15
C TYR A 171 -26.43 -5.32 -6.66
N ARG A 172 -26.43 -5.05 -5.36
CA ARG A 172 -27.33 -4.06 -4.77
C ARG A 172 -27.00 -2.67 -5.30
N ASP A 173 -28.01 -1.82 -5.31
CA ASP A 173 -27.82 -0.40 -5.61
C ASP A 173 -27.32 0.30 -4.34
N VAL A 174 -26.02 0.59 -4.31
CA VAL A 174 -25.35 1.23 -3.17
C VAL A 174 -24.96 2.64 -3.60
N PRO A 175 -25.53 3.70 -2.98
CA PRO A 175 -25.24 5.08 -3.34
C PRO A 175 -23.76 5.47 -3.13
N ASN A 176 -23.28 6.46 -3.87
CA ASN A 176 -21.89 6.90 -3.83
C ASN A 176 -21.46 7.49 -2.47
N ASP A 177 -22.37 8.08 -1.72
CA ASP A 177 -22.13 8.63 -0.38
C ASP A 177 -22.10 7.58 0.74
N ARG A 178 -22.44 6.33 0.42
CA ARG A 178 -22.49 5.27 1.41
C ARG A 178 -21.06 4.83 1.81
N ILE A 179 -20.80 4.77 3.12
CA ILE A 179 -19.59 4.18 3.67
C ILE A 179 -19.61 2.68 3.42
N ILE A 180 -18.57 2.14 2.78
CA ILE A 180 -18.41 0.72 2.48
C ILE A 180 -17.11 0.13 2.98
N LEU A 181 -16.21 0.97 3.48
CA LEU A 181 -14.90 0.53 4.00
C LEU A 181 -14.55 1.30 5.28
N LEU A 182 -14.16 0.58 6.32
CA LEU A 182 -13.45 1.11 7.48
C LEU A 182 -12.03 0.58 7.46
N ASN A 183 -11.08 1.41 7.08
CA ASN A 183 -9.67 1.04 7.05
C ASN A 183 -8.93 1.60 8.28
N TYR A 184 -8.45 0.71 9.16
CA TYR A 184 -7.79 1.14 10.39
C TYR A 184 -6.33 1.48 10.16
N THR A 185 -5.93 2.64 10.66
CA THR A 185 -4.54 3.10 10.63
C THR A 185 -3.96 3.00 12.04
N SER A 186 -2.69 2.55 12.11
CA SER A 186 -1.94 2.63 13.37
C SER A 186 -1.62 4.09 13.66
N GLY A 187 -2.37 4.72 14.54
CA GLY A 187 -2.09 6.10 14.96
C GLY A 187 -0.71 6.22 15.62
N THR A 188 -0.02 7.33 15.39
CA THR A 188 1.24 7.67 16.08
C THR A 188 1.06 7.81 17.60
N THR A 189 -0.17 7.95 18.07
CA THR A 189 -0.55 8.13 19.50
C THR A 189 -0.98 6.82 20.17
N GLY A 190 -0.82 5.65 19.51
CA GLY A 190 -1.09 4.32 20.09
C GLY A 190 -2.52 3.80 19.93
N SER A 191 -3.51 4.60 19.56
CA SER A 191 -4.86 4.13 19.24
C SER A 191 -5.11 4.10 17.73
N SER A 192 -5.58 2.96 17.20
CA SER A 192 -5.93 2.83 15.78
C SER A 192 -7.19 3.65 15.47
N LYS A 193 -7.15 4.44 14.37
CA LYS A 193 -8.28 5.23 13.88
C LYS A 193 -8.91 4.53 12.67
N GLY A 194 -10.24 4.40 12.66
CA GLY A 194 -10.98 3.83 11.54
C GLY A 194 -11.33 4.91 10.51
N VAL A 195 -10.64 4.91 9.38
CA VAL A 195 -10.88 5.82 8.25
C VAL A 195 -12.14 5.37 7.53
N MET A 196 -13.14 6.24 7.42
CA MET A 196 -14.41 5.99 6.72
C MET A 196 -14.30 6.33 5.24
N LEU A 197 -14.35 5.32 4.38
CA LEU A 197 -14.32 5.49 2.94
C LEU A 197 -15.66 5.11 2.31
N THR A 198 -16.15 5.99 1.44
CA THR A 198 -17.40 5.83 0.72
C THR A 198 -17.21 5.08 -0.60
N VAL A 199 -18.30 4.68 -1.24
CA VAL A 199 -18.28 4.19 -2.63
C VAL A 199 -17.59 5.20 -3.54
N ASN A 200 -17.89 6.49 -3.36
CA ASN A 200 -17.32 7.58 -4.16
C ASN A 200 -15.78 7.66 -4.06
N ASN A 201 -15.24 7.59 -2.83
CA ASN A 201 -13.79 7.67 -2.63
C ASN A 201 -13.05 6.53 -3.35
N LEU A 202 -13.58 5.30 -3.28
CA LEU A 202 -13.00 4.15 -3.97
C LEU A 202 -13.23 4.21 -5.48
N THR A 203 -14.40 4.71 -5.92
CA THR A 203 -14.69 4.91 -7.35
C THR A 203 -13.67 5.83 -7.99
N GLY A 204 -13.35 6.97 -7.37
CA GLY A 204 -12.39 7.94 -7.89
C GLY A 204 -11.01 7.32 -8.15
N ASN A 205 -10.51 6.54 -7.19
CA ASN A 205 -9.23 5.84 -7.34
C ASN A 205 -9.24 4.85 -8.51
N VAL A 206 -10.32 4.07 -8.63
CA VAL A 206 -10.44 3.03 -9.68
C VAL A 206 -10.58 3.65 -11.07
N ILE A 207 -11.46 4.66 -11.25
CA ILE A 207 -11.64 5.30 -12.57
C ILE A 207 -10.39 6.05 -13.00
N PHE A 208 -9.68 6.71 -12.07
CA PHE A 208 -8.40 7.34 -12.38
C PHE A 208 -7.41 6.30 -12.92
N ALA A 209 -7.15 5.23 -12.18
CA ALA A 209 -6.20 4.21 -12.59
C ALA A 209 -6.60 3.56 -13.94
N ALA A 210 -7.89 3.29 -14.15
CA ALA A 210 -8.39 2.75 -15.43
C ALA A 210 -8.25 3.73 -16.61
N SER A 211 -8.18 5.05 -16.35
CA SER A 211 -8.01 6.09 -17.37
C SER A 211 -6.57 6.35 -17.78
N VAL A 212 -5.59 5.82 -17.03
CA VAL A 212 -4.16 6.06 -17.29
C VAL A 212 -3.70 5.31 -18.53
N VAL A 213 -3.27 6.07 -19.55
CA VAL A 213 -2.83 5.54 -20.85
C VAL A 213 -1.38 5.89 -21.13
N GLU A 214 -0.72 5.06 -21.93
CA GLU A 214 0.61 5.36 -22.45
C GLU A 214 0.47 6.34 -23.64
N PRO A 215 1.10 7.52 -23.61
CA PRO A 215 0.88 8.57 -24.61
C PRO A 215 1.29 8.16 -26.04
N SER A 216 2.34 7.35 -26.16
CA SER A 216 2.87 6.95 -27.48
C SER A 216 1.97 5.97 -28.22
N THR A 217 1.21 5.15 -27.49
CA THR A 217 0.36 4.09 -28.05
C THR A 217 -1.13 4.31 -27.82
N GLY A 218 -1.51 5.18 -26.89
CA GLY A 218 -2.88 5.36 -26.42
C GLY A 218 -3.45 4.14 -25.68
N ARG A 219 -2.61 3.14 -25.36
CA ARG A 219 -3.05 1.93 -24.67
C ARG A 219 -3.10 2.15 -23.16
N PRO A 220 -4.15 1.66 -22.48
CA PRO A 220 -4.22 1.74 -21.02
C PRO A 220 -3.11 0.89 -20.38
N TYR A 221 -2.58 1.38 -19.26
CA TYR A 221 -1.68 0.58 -18.43
C TYR A 221 -2.46 -0.53 -17.71
N PHE A 222 -3.63 -0.18 -17.17
CA PHE A 222 -4.57 -1.12 -16.55
C PHE A 222 -5.58 -1.56 -17.61
N ASP A 223 -5.48 -2.78 -18.09
CA ASP A 223 -6.28 -3.25 -19.22
C ASP A 223 -6.87 -4.65 -19.03
N LYS A 224 -7.89 -4.94 -19.82
CA LYS A 224 -8.51 -6.25 -19.90
C LYS A 224 -7.48 -7.31 -20.29
N GLY A 225 -7.43 -8.40 -19.53
CA GLY A 225 -6.45 -9.48 -19.71
C GLY A 225 -5.04 -9.13 -19.23
N GLY A 226 -4.84 -7.94 -18.64
CA GLY A 226 -3.64 -7.61 -17.90
C GLY A 226 -3.38 -8.61 -16.77
N ARG A 227 -2.15 -8.68 -16.28
CA ARG A 227 -1.77 -9.59 -15.19
C ARG A 227 -1.05 -8.81 -14.08
N THR A 228 -1.41 -9.11 -12.84
CA THR A 228 -0.69 -8.62 -11.67
C THR A 228 -0.31 -9.76 -10.73
N LEU A 229 0.82 -9.63 -10.05
CA LEU A 229 1.22 -10.46 -8.91
C LEU A 229 1.02 -9.65 -7.64
N SER A 230 -0.03 -9.99 -6.88
CA SER A 230 -0.37 -9.33 -5.63
C SER A 230 0.41 -9.96 -4.47
N PHE A 231 1.38 -9.23 -3.94
CA PHE A 231 2.20 -9.61 -2.78
C PHE A 231 2.17 -8.57 -1.65
N LEU A 232 1.67 -7.37 -1.92
CA LEU A 232 1.38 -6.39 -0.87
C LEU A 232 0.13 -6.81 -0.09
N PRO A 233 0.05 -6.55 1.23
CA PRO A 233 -1.15 -6.84 1.99
C PRO A 233 -2.38 -6.10 1.42
N LEU A 234 -3.41 -6.83 1.01
CA LEU A 234 -4.65 -6.24 0.48
C LEU A 234 -5.50 -5.54 1.55
N ALA A 235 -5.23 -5.78 2.83
CA ALA A 235 -5.81 -4.99 3.92
C ALA A 235 -5.21 -3.57 4.02
N HIS A 236 -4.10 -3.29 3.31
CA HIS A 236 -3.53 -1.96 3.19
C HIS A 236 -4.12 -1.23 2.00
N ALA A 237 -4.50 0.05 2.16
CA ALA A 237 -5.20 0.85 1.15
C ALA A 237 -4.54 0.84 -0.24
N TYR A 238 -3.20 0.92 -0.31
CA TYR A 238 -2.45 0.91 -1.56
C TYR A 238 -2.59 -0.41 -2.33
N GLY A 239 -2.29 -1.55 -1.70
CA GLY A 239 -2.47 -2.86 -2.32
C GLY A 239 -3.94 -3.14 -2.65
N CYS A 240 -4.87 -2.75 -1.77
CA CYS A 240 -6.31 -2.87 -2.00
C CYS A 240 -6.74 -2.15 -3.28
N ALA A 241 -6.41 -0.87 -3.43
CA ALA A 241 -6.88 -0.06 -4.55
C ALA A 241 -6.30 -0.52 -5.90
N PHE A 242 -4.99 -0.80 -5.97
CA PHE A 242 -4.31 -0.97 -7.26
C PHE A 242 -3.93 -2.41 -7.62
N ASP A 243 -3.65 -3.29 -6.64
CA ASP A 243 -3.43 -4.72 -6.93
C ASP A 243 -4.73 -5.52 -6.97
N PHE A 244 -5.84 -4.95 -6.47
CA PHE A 244 -7.09 -5.69 -6.34
C PHE A 244 -8.29 -4.97 -6.97
N LEU A 245 -8.74 -3.86 -6.39
CA LEU A 245 -10.00 -3.21 -6.81
C LEU A 245 -9.95 -2.76 -8.27
N THR A 246 -8.89 -2.06 -8.68
CA THR A 246 -8.71 -1.60 -10.06
C THR A 246 -8.56 -2.78 -11.02
N GLN A 247 -7.80 -3.81 -10.67
CA GLN A 247 -7.58 -4.96 -11.54
C GLN A 247 -8.89 -5.70 -11.86
N LEU A 248 -9.74 -5.91 -10.85
CA LEU A 248 -11.08 -6.51 -11.08
C LEU A 248 -11.98 -5.60 -11.91
N ALA A 249 -11.90 -4.29 -11.72
CA ALA A 249 -12.72 -3.34 -12.48
C ALA A 249 -12.41 -3.35 -13.98
N VAL A 250 -11.13 -3.52 -14.36
CA VAL A 250 -10.70 -3.50 -15.76
C VAL A 250 -10.70 -4.87 -16.44
N GLY A 251 -10.98 -5.96 -15.73
CA GLY A 251 -10.97 -7.30 -16.30
C GLY A 251 -9.59 -7.97 -16.37
N ALA A 252 -8.69 -7.60 -15.46
CA ALA A 252 -7.36 -8.18 -15.36
C ALA A 252 -7.34 -9.46 -14.51
N HIS A 253 -6.27 -10.23 -14.61
CA HIS A 253 -6.01 -11.44 -13.83
C HIS A 253 -5.09 -11.15 -12.65
N ILE A 254 -5.53 -11.46 -11.45
CA ILE A 254 -4.79 -11.27 -10.21
C ILE A 254 -4.27 -12.60 -9.70
N THR A 255 -2.94 -12.73 -9.60
CA THR A 255 -2.31 -13.87 -8.93
C THR A 255 -1.92 -13.45 -7.52
N LEU A 256 -2.45 -14.13 -6.52
CA LEU A 256 -2.30 -13.85 -5.09
C LEU A 256 -1.14 -14.70 -4.53
N LEU A 257 -0.08 -14.06 -4.04
CA LEU A 257 1.09 -14.78 -3.54
C LEU A 257 0.83 -15.46 -2.17
N GLY A 258 -0.06 -14.92 -1.35
CA GLY A 258 -0.56 -15.56 -0.14
C GLY A 258 0.43 -15.74 1.02
N ARG A 259 1.67 -15.28 0.88
CA ARG A 259 2.71 -15.34 1.92
C ARG A 259 3.71 -14.18 1.76
N ILE A 260 4.46 -13.92 2.83
CA ILE A 260 5.57 -12.96 2.78
C ILE A 260 6.66 -13.53 1.85
N PRO A 261 7.00 -12.87 0.75
CA PRO A 261 7.95 -13.40 -0.20
C PRO A 261 9.39 -13.25 0.27
N SER A 262 10.17 -14.34 0.15
CA SER A 262 11.62 -14.18 0.03
C SER A 262 11.97 -13.62 -1.36
N PRO A 263 13.12 -12.96 -1.54
CA PRO A 263 13.52 -12.44 -2.85
C PRO A 263 13.50 -13.52 -3.95
N LYS A 264 13.91 -14.74 -3.63
CA LYS A 264 13.92 -15.88 -4.58
C LYS A 264 12.49 -16.24 -5.02
N ILE A 265 11.58 -16.39 -4.07
CA ILE A 265 10.16 -16.72 -4.35
C ILE A 265 9.52 -15.61 -5.18
N LEU A 266 9.82 -14.35 -4.86
CA LEU A 266 9.25 -13.21 -5.57
C LEU A 266 9.68 -13.18 -7.04
N VAL A 267 10.97 -13.37 -7.33
CA VAL A 267 11.51 -13.43 -8.70
C VAL A 267 10.91 -14.61 -9.47
N GLU A 268 10.87 -15.80 -8.86
CA GLU A 268 10.26 -16.98 -9.47
C GLU A 268 8.76 -16.76 -9.80
N ALA A 269 8.01 -16.18 -8.87
CA ALA A 269 6.60 -15.87 -9.09
C ALA A 269 6.41 -14.83 -10.21
N MET A 270 7.25 -13.80 -10.28
CA MET A 270 7.21 -12.80 -11.36
C MET A 270 7.52 -13.42 -12.72
N GLN A 271 8.48 -14.35 -12.80
CA GLN A 271 8.81 -15.05 -14.04
C GLN A 271 7.67 -15.97 -14.50
N ASN A 272 6.97 -16.63 -13.56
CA ASN A 272 5.86 -17.52 -13.88
C ASN A 272 4.59 -16.75 -14.28
N VAL A 273 4.24 -15.70 -13.53
CA VAL A 273 3.02 -14.89 -13.74
C VAL A 273 3.20 -13.94 -14.94
N ARG A 274 4.43 -13.43 -15.14
CA ARG A 274 4.76 -12.45 -16.18
C ARG A 274 3.84 -11.21 -16.09
N PRO A 275 3.85 -10.49 -14.96
CA PRO A 275 2.94 -9.39 -14.72
C PRO A 275 3.15 -8.26 -15.71
N THR A 276 2.05 -7.60 -16.09
CA THR A 276 2.06 -6.38 -16.90
C THR A 276 2.13 -5.12 -16.03
N ILE A 277 1.67 -5.23 -14.79
CA ILE A 277 1.71 -4.18 -13.76
C ILE A 277 2.26 -4.79 -12.48
N ILE A 278 3.12 -4.05 -11.81
CA ILE A 278 3.60 -4.37 -10.47
C ILE A 278 3.41 -3.15 -9.57
N CYS A 279 2.66 -3.33 -8.48
CA CYS A 279 2.63 -2.40 -7.37
C CYS A 279 3.57 -2.88 -6.27
N SER A 280 4.46 -2.01 -5.80
CA SER A 280 5.51 -2.38 -4.87
C SER A 280 5.87 -1.25 -3.90
N VAL A 281 6.70 -1.58 -2.93
CA VAL A 281 7.38 -0.62 -2.06
C VAL A 281 8.83 -0.45 -2.50
N PRO A 282 9.49 0.68 -2.18
CA PRO A 282 10.87 0.98 -2.62
C PRO A 282 11.86 -0.13 -2.34
N LEU A 283 11.80 -0.72 -1.15
CA LEU A 283 12.71 -1.74 -0.66
C LEU A 283 12.92 -2.93 -1.63
N VAL A 284 11.89 -3.30 -2.41
CA VAL A 284 11.98 -4.40 -3.37
C VAL A 284 12.94 -4.05 -4.51
N LEU A 285 12.76 -2.87 -5.13
CA LEU A 285 13.64 -2.40 -6.21
C LEU A 285 15.05 -2.09 -5.72
N GLU A 286 15.16 -1.46 -4.56
CA GLU A 286 16.45 -1.13 -3.94
C GLU A 286 17.28 -2.38 -3.64
N LYS A 287 16.65 -3.46 -3.16
CA LYS A 287 17.33 -4.74 -2.97
C LYS A 287 17.78 -5.36 -4.29
N VAL A 288 16.98 -5.27 -5.35
CA VAL A 288 17.38 -5.74 -6.69
C VAL A 288 18.55 -4.90 -7.20
N TYR A 289 18.47 -3.58 -7.10
CA TYR A 289 19.55 -2.68 -7.49
C TYR A 289 20.85 -2.96 -6.75
N ARG A 290 20.83 -2.93 -5.42
CA ARG A 290 22.03 -3.11 -4.58
C ARG A 290 22.64 -4.51 -4.69
N LYS A 291 21.82 -5.58 -4.74
CA LYS A 291 22.34 -6.97 -4.72
C LYS A 291 22.70 -7.53 -6.10
N GLN A 292 22.03 -7.07 -7.15
CA GLN A 292 22.21 -7.64 -8.50
C GLN A 292 22.88 -6.68 -9.48
N ILE A 293 22.65 -5.37 -9.36
CA ILE A 293 23.08 -4.40 -10.37
C ILE A 293 24.37 -3.69 -9.93
N MET A 294 24.41 -3.09 -8.75
CA MET A 294 25.60 -2.39 -8.25
C MET A 294 26.88 -3.23 -8.34
N PRO A 295 26.91 -4.49 -7.87
CA PRO A 295 28.14 -5.30 -7.94
C PRO A 295 28.61 -5.58 -9.38
N MET A 296 27.69 -5.56 -10.35
CA MET A 296 28.05 -5.68 -11.77
C MET A 296 28.68 -4.39 -12.31
N LEU A 297 28.18 -3.23 -11.87
CA LEU A 297 28.65 -1.91 -12.32
C LEU A 297 30.01 -1.54 -11.75
N GLU A 298 30.31 -1.98 -10.53
CA GLU A 298 31.54 -1.63 -9.80
C GLU A 298 32.75 -2.53 -10.16
N LYS A 299 32.50 -3.72 -10.74
CA LYS A 299 33.57 -4.72 -10.99
C LYS A 299 34.12 -4.64 -12.40
N GLY A 300 35.47 -4.54 -12.48
CA GLY A 300 36.30 -4.81 -13.66
C GLY A 300 36.00 -3.90 -14.88
N PRO A 301 36.00 -4.48 -16.10
CA PRO A 301 35.85 -3.72 -17.35
C PRO A 301 34.54 -2.94 -17.45
N MET A 302 33.50 -3.36 -16.71
CA MET A 302 32.18 -2.72 -16.73
C MET A 302 32.24 -1.31 -16.16
N SER A 303 33.00 -1.08 -15.06
CA SER A 303 33.14 0.26 -14.46
C SER A 303 33.83 1.27 -15.40
N ILE A 304 34.75 0.76 -16.26
CA ILE A 304 35.43 1.58 -17.28
C ILE A 304 34.46 1.85 -18.45
N ALA A 305 33.77 0.82 -18.92
CA ALA A 305 32.83 0.95 -20.04
C ALA A 305 31.64 1.91 -19.73
N MET A 306 31.22 1.98 -18.47
CA MET A 306 30.18 2.92 -18.01
C MET A 306 30.60 4.40 -18.13
N LYS A 307 31.90 4.69 -18.19
CA LYS A 307 32.43 6.07 -18.37
C LYS A 307 32.52 6.49 -19.83
N ILE A 308 32.31 5.57 -20.78
CA ILE A 308 32.42 5.85 -22.22
C ILE A 308 31.00 6.05 -22.81
N PRO A 309 30.65 7.22 -23.36
CA PRO A 309 29.26 7.59 -23.72
C PRO A 309 28.54 6.60 -24.65
N LEU A 310 29.21 6.04 -25.66
CA LEU A 310 28.57 5.07 -26.59
C LEU A 310 28.43 3.68 -25.99
N LEU A 311 29.37 3.25 -25.13
CA LEU A 311 29.34 1.95 -24.47
C LEU A 311 28.33 1.93 -23.33
N ASN A 312 28.16 3.03 -22.59
CA ASN A 312 27.18 3.09 -21.51
C ASN A 312 25.75 2.93 -21.99
N THR A 313 25.39 3.49 -23.16
CA THR A 313 24.03 3.34 -23.74
C THR A 313 23.72 1.87 -24.08
N ALA A 314 24.67 1.15 -24.67
CA ALA A 314 24.52 -0.27 -24.95
C ALA A 314 24.40 -1.09 -23.64
N LEU A 315 25.19 -0.76 -22.61
CA LEU A 315 25.15 -1.39 -21.30
C LEU A 315 23.81 -1.13 -20.59
N TYR A 316 23.30 0.09 -20.63
CA TYR A 316 21.99 0.43 -20.07
C TYR A 316 20.87 -0.41 -20.71
N SER A 317 20.90 -0.61 -22.03
CA SER A 317 19.93 -1.47 -22.73
C SER A 317 20.02 -2.93 -22.28
N ILE A 318 21.24 -3.46 -22.09
CA ILE A 318 21.44 -4.82 -21.59
C ILE A 318 20.93 -4.97 -20.15
N ILE A 319 21.24 -4.00 -19.28
CA ILE A 319 20.79 -4.02 -17.88
C ILE A 319 19.28 -3.91 -17.82
N ARG A 320 18.66 -2.99 -18.60
CA ARG A 320 17.21 -2.88 -18.74
C ARG A 320 16.58 -4.22 -19.12
N SER A 321 17.12 -4.86 -20.15
CA SER A 321 16.61 -6.14 -20.65
C SER A 321 16.67 -7.24 -19.59
N LYS A 322 17.77 -7.32 -18.83
CA LYS A 322 17.92 -8.26 -17.71
C LYS A 322 16.94 -7.97 -16.59
N MET A 323 16.76 -6.70 -16.22
CA MET A 323 15.77 -6.32 -15.21
C MET A 323 14.36 -6.66 -15.66
N MET A 324 13.99 -6.30 -16.86
CA MET A 324 12.68 -6.64 -17.43
C MET A 324 12.44 -8.15 -17.43
N ALA A 325 13.44 -8.96 -17.79
CA ALA A 325 13.38 -10.42 -17.72
C ALA A 325 13.17 -10.94 -16.29
N SER A 326 13.82 -10.34 -15.29
CA SER A 326 13.63 -10.70 -13.86
C SER A 326 12.19 -10.46 -13.39
N PHE A 327 11.50 -9.50 -13.98
CA PHE A 327 10.08 -9.20 -13.74
C PHE A 327 9.13 -9.88 -14.74
N GLY A 328 9.58 -10.93 -15.45
CA GLY A 328 8.74 -11.72 -16.36
C GLY A 328 8.64 -11.21 -17.81
N GLY A 329 9.33 -10.11 -18.15
CA GLY A 329 9.50 -9.61 -19.52
C GLY A 329 8.28 -8.98 -20.18
N GLN A 330 7.16 -8.76 -19.45
CA GLN A 330 5.91 -8.21 -19.99
C GLN A 330 5.48 -6.92 -19.28
N LEU A 331 6.35 -6.40 -18.42
CA LEU A 331 6.05 -5.25 -17.57
C LEU A 331 5.83 -3.98 -18.39
N LYS A 332 4.68 -3.33 -18.23
CA LYS A 332 4.33 -2.04 -18.82
C LYS A 332 4.67 -0.89 -17.85
N ILE A 333 4.44 -1.12 -16.56
CA ILE A 333 4.64 -0.12 -15.51
C ILE A 333 4.98 -0.78 -14.17
N PHE A 334 5.94 -0.20 -13.46
CA PHE A 334 6.30 -0.54 -12.08
C PHE A 334 5.97 0.67 -11.19
N ILE A 335 4.98 0.52 -10.34
CA ILE A 335 4.48 1.59 -9.46
C ILE A 335 5.06 1.38 -8.08
N VAL A 336 5.68 2.41 -7.53
CA VAL A 336 6.22 2.42 -6.17
C VAL A 336 5.41 3.39 -5.32
N GLY A 337 5.08 2.98 -4.11
CA GLY A 337 4.36 3.83 -3.17
C GLY A 337 4.61 3.43 -1.71
N GLY A 338 4.07 4.22 -0.80
CA GLY A 338 4.08 3.94 0.64
C GLY A 338 5.33 4.38 1.40
N ALA A 339 6.43 4.72 0.71
CA ALA A 339 7.65 5.27 1.30
C ALA A 339 8.47 6.02 0.24
N PRO A 340 9.39 6.94 0.64
CA PRO A 340 10.35 7.56 -0.28
C PRO A 340 11.27 6.50 -0.91
N MET A 341 11.62 6.69 -2.18
CA MET A 341 12.56 5.82 -2.89
C MET A 341 13.97 6.40 -2.87
N ASN A 342 14.98 5.53 -2.78
CA ASN A 342 16.38 5.92 -2.85
C ASN A 342 16.69 6.67 -4.16
N GLN A 343 17.24 7.89 -4.06
CA GLN A 343 17.45 8.78 -5.20
C GLN A 343 18.50 8.24 -6.20
N GLU A 344 19.52 7.54 -5.73
CA GLU A 344 20.51 6.90 -6.58
C GLU A 344 19.86 5.78 -7.40
N THR A 345 19.10 4.92 -6.73
CA THR A 345 18.34 3.84 -7.37
C THR A 345 17.33 4.39 -8.36
N GLU A 346 16.55 5.41 -7.99
CA GLU A 346 15.59 6.09 -8.87
C GLU A 346 16.28 6.65 -10.10
N SER A 347 17.34 7.44 -9.90
CA SER A 347 18.10 8.07 -10.97
C SER A 347 18.73 7.04 -11.92
N PHE A 348 19.21 5.93 -11.38
CA PHE A 348 19.75 4.84 -12.19
C PHE A 348 18.67 4.16 -13.02
N LEU A 349 17.54 3.81 -12.42
CA LEU A 349 16.41 3.16 -13.11
C LEU A 349 15.88 4.01 -14.26
N ARG A 350 15.87 5.32 -14.07
CA ARG A 350 15.51 6.25 -15.15
C ARG A 350 16.55 6.29 -16.27
N LYS A 351 17.86 6.30 -15.94
CA LYS A 351 18.93 6.25 -16.95
C LYS A 351 18.84 5.03 -17.86
N ILE A 352 18.37 3.91 -17.33
CA ILE A 352 18.16 2.68 -18.12
C ILE A 352 16.77 2.60 -18.74
N ASP A 353 15.95 3.66 -18.63
CA ASP A 353 14.57 3.71 -19.13
C ASP A 353 13.70 2.56 -18.60
N PHE A 354 13.85 2.22 -17.30
CA PHE A 354 12.98 1.26 -16.64
C PHE A 354 11.60 1.91 -16.40
N PRO A 355 10.47 1.21 -16.63
CA PRO A 355 9.13 1.79 -16.57
C PRO A 355 8.67 2.07 -15.12
N LEU A 356 9.46 2.85 -14.39
CA LEU A 356 9.24 3.22 -12.99
C LEU A 356 8.38 4.46 -12.86
N THR A 357 7.46 4.43 -11.91
CA THR A 357 6.80 5.63 -11.38
C THR A 357 6.58 5.52 -9.88
N ILE A 358 6.41 6.68 -9.24
CA ILE A 358 6.14 6.79 -7.82
C ILE A 358 4.79 7.51 -7.65
N GLY A 359 3.93 6.93 -6.80
CA GLY A 359 2.68 7.54 -6.39
C GLY A 359 2.70 7.91 -4.91
N TYR A 360 2.02 9.00 -4.57
CA TYR A 360 1.83 9.43 -3.20
C TYR A 360 0.37 9.37 -2.80
N GLY A 361 0.14 8.99 -1.57
CA GLY A 361 -1.19 8.95 -1.00
C GLY A 361 -1.21 8.49 0.45
N MET A 362 -2.39 8.52 1.03
CA MET A 362 -2.65 8.13 2.41
C MET A 362 -4.02 7.45 2.50
N THR A 363 -4.23 6.67 3.56
CA THR A 363 -5.50 5.94 3.75
C THR A 363 -6.70 6.88 3.73
N GLU A 364 -6.54 8.08 4.27
CA GLU A 364 -7.53 9.15 4.34
C GLU A 364 -7.92 9.73 2.95
N CYS A 365 -7.21 9.33 1.88
CA CYS A 365 -7.52 9.69 0.49
C CYS A 365 -7.84 8.47 -0.40
N GLY A 366 -8.14 7.34 0.15
CA GLY A 366 -8.66 6.15 -0.47
C GLY A 366 -7.89 5.35 -1.53
N PRO A 367 -6.51 5.38 -1.74
CA PRO A 367 -5.49 6.18 -1.07
C PRO A 367 -4.86 7.34 -1.87
N LEU A 368 -5.05 7.45 -3.21
CA LEU A 368 -4.16 8.17 -4.11
C LEU A 368 -4.38 9.68 -4.10
N ILE A 369 -3.29 10.43 -3.99
CA ILE A 369 -3.26 11.90 -4.07
C ILE A 369 -2.55 12.34 -5.35
N SER A 370 -1.38 11.76 -5.67
CA SER A 370 -0.62 12.14 -6.85
C SER A 370 0.00 10.95 -7.57
N PHE A 371 0.17 11.12 -8.88
CA PHE A 371 0.71 10.12 -9.78
C PHE A 371 1.17 10.79 -11.08
N SER A 372 2.20 10.24 -11.72
CA SER A 372 2.55 10.52 -13.11
C SER A 372 2.94 9.23 -13.81
N ILE A 373 2.70 9.14 -15.11
CA ILE A 373 3.18 8.02 -15.92
C ILE A 373 4.71 8.06 -16.05
N PRO A 374 5.38 6.93 -16.33
CA PRO A 374 6.84 6.87 -16.38
C PRO A 374 7.50 7.91 -17.29
N SER A 375 6.89 8.24 -18.43
CA SER A 375 7.39 9.22 -19.39
C SER A 375 7.30 10.67 -18.92
N GLU A 376 6.43 10.98 -17.96
CA GLU A 376 6.20 12.34 -17.43
C GLU A 376 6.69 12.49 -15.98
N PHE A 377 7.18 11.43 -15.39
CA PHE A 377 7.61 11.40 -14.00
C PHE A 377 8.92 12.21 -13.82
N LYS A 378 8.95 13.15 -12.88
CA LYS A 378 10.12 13.96 -12.53
C LYS A 378 10.89 13.33 -11.36
N ASN A 379 12.23 13.36 -11.41
CA ASN A 379 13.08 12.82 -10.35
C ASN A 379 12.80 13.47 -9.00
N GLY A 380 12.71 12.65 -7.96
CA GLY A 380 12.47 13.07 -6.58
C GLY A 380 11.05 13.56 -6.32
N SER A 381 10.17 13.52 -7.32
CA SER A 381 8.75 13.85 -7.16
C SER A 381 7.93 12.62 -6.76
N CYS A 382 6.68 12.84 -6.43
CA CYS A 382 5.68 11.79 -6.30
C CYS A 382 4.55 11.92 -7.34
N GLY A 383 4.83 12.61 -8.46
CA GLY A 383 3.91 12.84 -9.55
C GLY A 383 3.00 14.05 -9.33
N ARG A 384 2.13 14.29 -10.31
CA ARG A 384 1.14 15.40 -10.26
C ARG A 384 -0.06 14.99 -9.42
N TYR A 385 -0.64 15.95 -8.67
CA TYR A 385 -1.91 15.70 -8.00
C TYR A 385 -3.02 15.39 -9.03
N LEU A 386 -4.02 14.65 -8.64
CA LEU A 386 -5.05 14.12 -9.54
C LEU A 386 -6.07 15.20 -9.91
N LYS A 387 -5.67 16.13 -10.77
CA LYS A 387 -6.50 17.25 -11.23
C LYS A 387 -7.83 16.75 -11.81
N GLY A 388 -8.93 17.38 -11.40
CA GLY A 388 -10.29 17.00 -11.79
C GLY A 388 -10.97 16.03 -10.80
N LEU A 389 -10.21 15.31 -9.98
CA LEU A 389 -10.69 14.52 -8.85
C LEU A 389 -10.34 15.18 -7.51
N LEU A 390 -9.20 15.85 -7.47
CA LEU A 390 -8.67 16.53 -6.29
C LEU A 390 -8.28 17.98 -6.61
N GLU A 391 -8.29 18.80 -5.59
CA GLU A 391 -7.59 20.07 -5.49
C GLU A 391 -6.44 19.88 -4.50
N ALA A 392 -5.29 20.49 -4.78
CA ALA A 392 -4.12 20.46 -3.90
C ALA A 392 -3.62 21.89 -3.66
N HIS A 393 -3.21 22.15 -2.43
CA HIS A 393 -2.64 23.41 -1.99
C HIS A 393 -1.44 23.13 -1.09
N ILE A 394 -0.40 23.96 -1.20
CA ILE A 394 0.71 23.98 -0.26
C ILE A 394 0.54 25.21 0.63
N ASP A 395 0.47 25.01 1.94
CA ASP A 395 0.35 26.11 2.91
C ASP A 395 1.70 26.83 3.05
N SER A 396 2.01 27.62 2.04
CA SER A 396 3.26 28.38 1.93
C SER A 396 3.05 29.63 1.07
N ALA A 397 3.76 30.71 1.40
CA ALA A 397 3.78 31.92 0.58
C ALA A 397 4.52 31.72 -0.77
N ASP A 398 5.41 30.72 -0.85
CA ASP A 398 6.15 30.33 -2.05
C ASP A 398 6.09 28.80 -2.19
N PRO A 399 5.00 28.25 -2.76
CA PRO A 399 4.77 26.81 -2.85
C PRO A 399 5.82 26.04 -3.66
N GLU A 400 6.54 26.71 -4.54
CA GLU A 400 7.56 26.08 -5.40
C GLU A 400 8.88 25.85 -4.66
N HIS A 401 9.27 26.77 -3.76
CA HIS A 401 10.60 26.75 -3.15
C HIS A 401 10.58 26.58 -1.63
N THR A 402 9.48 26.98 -0.97
CA THR A 402 9.36 26.92 0.48
C THR A 402 8.35 25.84 0.88
N PRO A 403 8.79 24.75 1.54
CA PRO A 403 7.88 23.70 1.96
C PRO A 403 6.78 24.21 2.91
N GLY A 404 5.55 23.82 2.63
CA GLY A 404 4.37 23.99 3.47
C GLY A 404 3.62 22.68 3.65
N GLU A 405 2.61 22.64 4.51
CA GLU A 405 1.75 21.48 4.62
C GLU A 405 0.98 21.25 3.31
N ILE A 406 0.91 20.00 2.88
CA ILE A 406 0.12 19.60 1.71
C ILE A 406 -1.33 19.46 2.15
N LEU A 407 -2.21 20.29 1.57
CA LEU A 407 -3.66 20.28 1.80
C LEU A 407 -4.37 19.71 0.57
N ILE A 408 -5.34 18.83 0.80
CA ILE A 408 -6.07 18.13 -0.27
C ILE A 408 -7.57 18.24 -0.04
N ARG A 409 -8.32 18.53 -1.12
CA ARG A 409 -9.77 18.53 -1.13
C ARG A 409 -10.30 17.81 -2.35
N GLY A 410 -11.40 17.05 -2.23
CA GLY A 410 -12.09 16.46 -3.38
C GLY A 410 -12.60 15.03 -3.17
N GLU A 411 -12.80 14.32 -4.28
CA GLU A 411 -13.57 13.08 -4.35
C GLU A 411 -12.91 11.89 -3.60
N HIS A 412 -11.60 11.93 -3.36
CA HIS A 412 -10.87 10.88 -2.66
C HIS A 412 -10.84 11.06 -1.14
N VAL A 413 -11.11 12.27 -0.64
CA VAL A 413 -11.02 12.57 0.79
C VAL A 413 -12.07 11.80 1.58
N MET A 414 -11.65 11.16 2.66
CA MET A 414 -12.50 10.35 3.55
C MET A 414 -13.70 11.13 4.11
N ALA A 415 -14.71 10.41 4.54
CA ALA A 415 -15.86 11.00 5.27
C ALA A 415 -15.49 11.37 6.74
N GLY A 416 -14.31 10.98 7.23
CA GLY A 416 -13.83 11.24 8.58
C GLY A 416 -13.38 9.96 9.29
N TYR A 417 -13.07 10.09 10.59
CA TYR A 417 -12.71 8.95 11.45
C TYR A 417 -13.94 8.42 12.18
N TYR A 418 -14.17 7.12 12.10
CA TYR A 418 -15.31 6.45 12.69
C TYR A 418 -15.36 6.65 14.21
N LYS A 419 -16.49 7.16 14.73
CA LYS A 419 -16.71 7.51 16.15
C LYS A 419 -15.64 8.43 16.75
N ASN A 420 -15.05 9.29 15.94
CA ASN A 420 -14.02 10.21 16.41
C ASN A 420 -14.09 11.56 15.65
N GLU A 421 -15.13 12.32 15.97
CA GLU A 421 -15.38 13.64 15.35
C GLU A 421 -14.26 14.65 15.70
N GLU A 422 -13.73 14.61 16.93
CA GLU A 422 -12.66 15.49 17.35
C GLU A 422 -11.42 15.29 16.48
N ALA A 423 -10.98 14.04 16.31
CA ALA A 423 -9.86 13.75 15.42
C ALA A 423 -10.15 14.08 13.96
N THR A 424 -11.41 14.02 13.53
CA THR A 424 -11.82 14.41 12.18
C THR A 424 -11.66 15.92 11.98
N ARG A 425 -12.17 16.74 12.91
CA ARG A 425 -12.05 18.21 12.85
C ARG A 425 -10.59 18.72 12.92
N VAL A 426 -9.69 17.95 13.51
CA VAL A 426 -8.25 18.28 13.52
C VAL A 426 -7.61 18.14 12.16
N VAL A 427 -8.13 17.22 11.30
CA VAL A 427 -7.51 16.92 10.01
C VAL A 427 -8.33 17.35 8.81
N ILE A 428 -9.62 17.62 8.96
CA ILE A 428 -10.48 18.19 7.92
C ILE A 428 -11.05 19.50 8.47
N ASP A 429 -10.69 20.61 7.83
CA ASP A 429 -11.16 21.92 8.23
C ASP A 429 -12.59 22.22 7.76
N ASP A 430 -13.12 23.40 8.15
CA ASP A 430 -14.47 23.81 7.81
C ASP A 430 -14.69 24.08 6.31
N GLU A 431 -13.61 24.25 5.52
CA GLU A 431 -13.64 24.41 4.07
C GLU A 431 -13.52 23.06 3.32
N GLY A 432 -13.35 21.96 4.07
CA GLY A 432 -13.21 20.60 3.55
C GLY A 432 -11.81 20.22 3.08
N TRP A 433 -10.78 20.99 3.44
CA TRP A 433 -9.40 20.61 3.20
C TRP A 433 -8.93 19.57 4.20
N LEU A 434 -8.36 18.50 3.70
CA LEU A 434 -7.64 17.52 4.48
C LEU A 434 -6.19 17.98 4.69
N HIS A 435 -5.82 18.20 5.93
CA HIS A 435 -4.46 18.40 6.41
C HIS A 435 -3.75 17.05 6.42
N THR A 436 -2.85 16.83 5.45
CA THR A 436 -2.19 15.53 5.29
C THR A 436 -1.17 15.23 6.39
N GLY A 437 -0.69 16.27 7.05
CA GLY A 437 0.45 16.19 7.99
C GLY A 437 1.78 15.96 7.28
N ASP A 438 1.81 16.01 5.94
CA ASP A 438 3.02 15.91 5.13
C ASP A 438 3.43 17.30 4.63
N MET A 439 4.72 17.62 4.75
CA MET A 439 5.33 18.84 4.23
C MET A 439 5.83 18.62 2.81
N GLY A 440 5.63 19.59 1.94
CA GLY A 440 6.08 19.48 0.55
C GLY A 440 6.12 20.79 -0.21
N THR A 441 6.56 20.69 -1.46
CA THR A 441 6.54 21.77 -2.47
C THR A 441 5.77 21.30 -3.70
N MET A 442 5.32 22.21 -4.52
CA MET A 442 4.54 21.92 -5.73
C MET A 442 4.96 22.80 -6.88
N ASP A 443 5.35 22.19 -8.01
CA ASP A 443 5.62 22.90 -9.26
C ASP A 443 4.33 23.53 -9.84
N PRO A 444 4.43 24.51 -10.74
CA PRO A 444 3.28 25.13 -11.40
C PRO A 444 2.39 24.16 -12.20
N ASP A 445 2.94 23.01 -12.62
CA ASP A 445 2.18 21.96 -13.32
C ASP A 445 1.47 20.99 -12.38
N GLY A 446 1.56 21.20 -11.05
CA GLY A 446 0.93 20.37 -10.02
C GLY A 446 1.77 19.17 -9.58
N THR A 447 3.04 19.09 -9.97
CA THR A 447 3.96 18.03 -9.50
C THR A 447 4.31 18.26 -8.02
N LEU A 448 4.09 17.25 -7.18
CA LEU A 448 4.36 17.30 -5.75
C LEU A 448 5.72 16.70 -5.39
N TYR A 449 6.39 17.31 -4.42
CA TYR A 449 7.64 16.83 -3.82
C TYR A 449 7.47 16.80 -2.30
N ILE A 450 7.55 15.62 -1.70
CA ILE A 450 7.45 15.45 -0.25
C ILE A 450 8.80 15.75 0.39
N ARG A 451 8.80 16.51 1.49
CA ARG A 451 9.99 16.90 2.24
C ARG A 451 10.07 16.25 3.62
N GLY A 452 8.94 15.94 4.22
CA GLY A 452 8.88 15.30 5.55
C GLY A 452 7.49 15.35 6.15
N ARG A 453 7.43 15.17 7.47
CA ARG A 453 6.19 15.20 8.24
C ARG A 453 6.13 16.44 9.13
N CYS A 454 4.97 17.10 9.22
CA CYS A 454 4.76 18.23 10.14
C CYS A 454 5.11 17.89 11.59
N LYS A 455 4.73 16.69 12.05
CA LYS A 455 4.94 16.24 13.45
C LYS A 455 6.38 15.86 13.79
N THR A 456 7.21 15.59 12.79
CA THR A 456 8.62 15.20 12.98
C THR A 456 9.58 16.32 12.66
N MET A 457 9.08 17.39 12.08
CA MET A 457 9.85 18.59 11.81
C MET A 457 10.44 19.16 13.11
N ILE A 458 11.73 19.44 13.08
CA ILE A 458 12.46 20.05 14.20
C ILE A 458 12.66 21.53 13.87
N LEU A 459 12.17 22.40 14.74
CA LEU A 459 12.39 23.83 14.62
C LEU A 459 13.68 24.21 15.36
N THR A 460 14.67 24.74 14.63
CA THR A 460 15.91 25.23 15.24
C THR A 460 15.67 26.50 16.07
N GLY A 461 16.55 26.78 17.01
CA GLY A 461 16.53 28.04 17.76
C GLY A 461 16.69 29.29 16.90
N THR A 462 17.09 29.16 15.63
CA THR A 462 17.23 30.23 14.64
C THR A 462 16.02 30.33 13.70
N GLY A 463 14.96 29.53 13.94
CA GLY A 463 13.71 29.57 13.15
C GLY A 463 13.74 28.77 11.84
N GLN A 464 14.75 27.93 11.63
CA GLN A 464 14.83 27.07 10.47
C GLN A 464 14.18 25.71 10.72
N ASN A 465 13.48 25.19 9.74
CA ASN A 465 12.86 23.88 9.78
C ASN A 465 13.88 22.80 9.34
N ILE A 466 14.04 21.77 10.16
CA ILE A 466 14.80 20.57 9.81
C ILE A 466 13.77 19.44 9.60
N TYR A 467 13.95 18.72 8.51
CA TYR A 467 13.16 17.54 8.17
C TYR A 467 14.00 16.28 8.40
N PRO A 468 13.85 15.60 9.54
CA PRO A 468 14.67 14.45 9.91
C PRO A 468 14.67 13.37 8.82
N GLU A 469 13.53 13.17 8.15
CA GLU A 469 13.36 12.19 7.09
C GLU A 469 14.27 12.46 5.88
N GLU A 470 14.54 13.71 5.54
CA GLU A 470 15.47 14.05 4.46
C GLU A 470 16.92 13.68 4.81
N ILE A 471 17.31 13.91 6.06
CA ILE A 471 18.64 13.56 6.57
C ILE A 471 18.79 12.03 6.67
N GLU A 472 17.78 11.35 7.23
CA GLU A 472 17.71 9.88 7.30
C GLU A 472 17.76 9.26 5.92
N TYR A 473 17.04 9.83 4.99
CA TYR A 473 17.05 9.40 3.60
C TYR A 473 18.46 9.45 2.99
N LYS A 474 19.21 10.55 3.20
CA LYS A 474 20.60 10.66 2.75
C LYS A 474 21.50 9.66 3.46
N LEU A 475 21.34 9.49 4.78
CA LEU A 475 22.13 8.59 5.60
C LEU A 475 21.89 7.11 5.24
N ASN A 476 20.65 6.71 5.00
CA ASN A 476 20.27 5.35 4.59
C ASN A 476 20.86 4.95 3.23
N ASN A 477 21.35 5.91 2.45
CA ASN A 477 22.00 5.68 1.17
C ASN A 477 23.51 5.43 1.28
N LEU A 478 24.08 5.60 2.48
CA LEU A 478 25.52 5.44 2.70
C LEU A 478 25.88 3.97 3.02
N PRO A 479 27.15 3.59 2.82
CA PRO A 479 27.60 2.20 2.99
C PRO A 479 27.22 1.58 4.32
N LEU A 480 26.76 0.33 4.30
CA LEU A 480 26.38 -0.48 5.47
C LEU A 480 25.30 0.14 6.39
N VAL A 481 24.54 1.11 5.94
CA VAL A 481 23.37 1.60 6.68
C VAL A 481 22.14 0.84 6.24
N LEU A 482 21.51 0.10 7.16
CA LEU A 482 20.24 -0.60 6.93
C LEU A 482 19.06 0.37 7.09
N GLU A 483 19.04 1.10 8.21
CA GLU A 483 18.07 2.12 8.52
C GLU A 483 18.61 3.11 9.56
N SER A 484 18.10 4.32 9.57
CA SER A 484 18.52 5.34 10.52
C SER A 484 17.33 6.18 11.03
N LEU A 485 17.54 6.83 12.17
CA LEU A 485 16.60 7.73 12.78
C LEU A 485 17.34 8.97 13.30
N ILE A 486 16.90 10.16 12.89
CA ILE A 486 17.44 11.42 13.41
C ILE A 486 16.58 11.90 14.57
N VAL A 487 17.22 12.11 15.70
CA VAL A 487 16.61 12.65 16.92
C VAL A 487 17.33 13.94 17.36
N GLU A 488 16.62 14.81 18.06
CA GLU A 488 17.15 16.09 18.53
C GLU A 488 17.14 16.13 20.05
N LYS A 489 18.19 16.67 20.64
CA LYS A 489 18.27 17.01 22.06
C LYS A 489 19.14 18.22 22.27
N ASN A 490 18.61 19.20 22.97
CA ASN A 490 19.32 20.45 23.31
C ASN A 490 19.87 21.18 22.07
N GLY A 491 19.11 21.18 20.96
CA GLY A 491 19.49 21.84 19.71
C GLY A 491 20.55 21.09 18.90
N ARG A 492 20.84 19.83 19.22
CA ARG A 492 21.82 18.99 18.50
C ARG A 492 21.15 17.74 17.90
N LEU A 493 21.45 17.49 16.65
CA LEU A 493 20.99 16.28 15.95
C LEU A 493 21.91 15.10 16.27
N THR A 494 21.31 13.97 16.58
CA THR A 494 21.97 12.68 16.77
C THR A 494 21.38 11.67 15.80
N ALA A 495 22.24 10.94 15.07
CA ALA A 495 21.83 9.82 14.23
C ALA A 495 21.85 8.52 15.02
N LEU A 496 20.70 7.85 15.12
CA LEU A 496 20.63 6.46 15.55
C LEU A 496 20.72 5.60 14.30
N ILE A 497 21.70 4.72 14.20
CA ILE A 497 21.99 3.97 12.97
C ILE A 497 21.94 2.48 13.25
N VAL A 498 21.14 1.75 12.48
CA VAL A 498 21.17 0.29 12.40
C VAL A 498 22.04 -0.10 11.22
N PRO A 499 23.23 -0.69 11.43
CA PRO A 499 24.05 -1.20 10.34
C PRO A 499 23.42 -2.42 9.66
N ASP A 500 23.75 -2.66 8.39
CA ASP A 500 23.47 -3.94 7.74
C ASP A 500 24.48 -5.00 8.22
N TYR A 501 24.17 -5.59 9.37
CA TYR A 501 25.02 -6.61 9.99
C TYR A 501 25.19 -7.86 9.13
N ASP A 502 24.20 -8.19 8.30
CA ASP A 502 24.28 -9.33 7.38
C ASP A 502 25.30 -9.06 6.27
N GLN A 503 25.29 -7.85 5.72
CA GLN A 503 26.28 -7.43 4.72
C GLN A 503 27.67 -7.32 5.36
N ALA A 504 27.80 -6.72 6.54
CA ALA A 504 29.06 -6.63 7.25
C ALA A 504 29.69 -8.01 7.49
N ALA A 505 28.89 -8.99 7.92
CA ALA A 505 29.35 -10.37 8.13
C ALA A 505 29.80 -11.04 6.81
N GLN A 506 29.09 -10.81 5.70
CA GLN A 506 29.48 -11.33 4.38
C GLN A 506 30.79 -10.72 3.86
N GLU A 507 31.09 -9.48 4.20
CA GLU A 507 32.29 -8.74 3.80
C GLU A 507 33.44 -8.90 4.80
N GLY A 508 33.24 -9.63 5.92
CA GLY A 508 34.22 -9.85 6.96
C GLY A 508 34.57 -8.61 7.77
N ILE A 509 33.63 -7.67 7.88
CA ILE A 509 33.78 -6.41 8.62
C ILE A 509 33.36 -6.64 10.07
N ASP A 510 34.27 -6.38 11.00
CA ASP A 510 34.05 -6.47 12.44
C ASP A 510 33.39 -5.20 13.04
N GLU A 511 33.10 -5.22 14.33
CA GLU A 511 32.47 -4.08 15.02
C GLU A 511 33.29 -2.78 14.91
N GLN A 512 34.63 -2.87 14.92
CA GLN A 512 35.48 -1.68 14.76
C GLN A 512 35.44 -1.16 13.33
N GLY A 513 35.36 -2.06 12.35
CA GLY A 513 35.14 -1.72 10.94
C GLY A 513 33.80 -1.03 10.72
N ILE A 514 32.73 -1.53 11.34
CA ILE A 514 31.39 -0.91 11.28
C ILE A 514 31.46 0.51 11.87
N ASP A 515 32.02 0.70 13.05
CA ASP A 515 32.12 2.04 13.68
C ASP A 515 32.91 3.02 12.81
N ARG A 516 34.02 2.58 12.22
CA ARG A 516 34.80 3.42 11.28
C ARG A 516 33.97 3.85 10.08
N ILE A 517 33.23 2.93 9.46
CA ILE A 517 32.36 3.22 8.31
C ILE A 517 31.24 4.17 8.71
N MET A 518 30.61 3.97 9.86
CA MET A 518 29.55 4.90 10.34
C MET A 518 30.10 6.29 10.59
N LYS A 519 31.31 6.41 11.13
CA LYS A 519 31.97 7.71 11.31
C LYS A 519 32.26 8.41 9.97
N GLU A 520 32.73 7.67 8.97
CA GLU A 520 32.93 8.17 7.60
C GLU A 520 31.59 8.60 6.97
N ASN A 521 30.54 7.82 7.16
CA ASN A 521 29.19 8.13 6.70
C ASN A 521 28.66 9.46 7.29
N ILE A 522 28.88 9.71 8.58
CA ILE A 522 28.49 10.99 9.20
C ILE A 522 29.26 12.18 8.58
N VAL A 523 30.55 12.01 8.28
CA VAL A 523 31.34 13.05 7.60
C VAL A 523 30.77 13.30 6.18
N MET A 524 30.49 12.25 5.43
CA MET A 524 29.87 12.34 4.10
C MET A 524 28.49 13.01 4.15
N LEU A 525 27.64 12.57 5.07
CA LEU A 525 26.31 13.16 5.29
C LEU A 525 26.43 14.65 5.57
N ASN A 526 27.30 15.04 6.50
CA ASN A 526 27.49 16.44 6.91
C ASN A 526 28.07 17.35 5.81
N SER A 527 28.68 16.75 4.78
CA SER A 527 29.09 17.50 3.59
C SER A 527 27.97 17.71 2.56
N ALA A 528 26.88 16.90 2.67
CA ALA A 528 25.75 16.89 1.73
C ALA A 528 24.49 17.54 2.27
N VAL A 529 24.50 18.04 3.51
CA VAL A 529 23.37 18.71 4.17
C VAL A 529 23.71 20.17 4.49
N ALA A 530 22.67 20.98 4.74
CA ALA A 530 22.85 22.36 5.14
C ALA A 530 23.56 22.48 6.51
N ALA A 531 24.14 23.62 6.80
CA ALA A 531 24.92 23.80 8.04
C ALA A 531 24.09 23.55 9.32
N TYR A 532 22.82 23.89 9.31
CA TYR A 532 21.88 23.70 10.41
C TYR A 532 21.33 22.26 10.52
N GLU A 533 21.49 21.45 9.47
CA GLU A 533 21.07 20.03 9.43
C GLU A 533 22.19 19.06 9.84
N LYS A 534 23.38 19.58 10.16
CA LYS A 534 24.53 18.73 10.48
C LYS A 534 24.28 17.89 11.73
N VAL A 535 24.54 16.59 11.61
CA VAL A 535 24.49 15.62 12.69
C VAL A 535 25.72 15.75 13.56
N ALA A 536 25.52 16.00 14.84
CA ALA A 536 26.60 16.24 15.82
C ALA A 536 27.17 14.95 16.39
N SER A 537 26.37 13.90 16.49
CA SER A 537 26.76 12.61 17.08
C SER A 537 25.96 11.46 16.45
N TYR A 538 26.44 10.22 16.66
CA TYR A 538 25.69 9.02 16.25
C TYR A 538 25.74 7.94 17.32
N VAL A 539 24.79 7.04 17.26
CA VAL A 539 24.68 5.83 18.10
C VAL A 539 24.42 4.64 17.19
N ILE A 540 25.25 3.61 17.30
CA ILE A 540 25.06 2.35 16.59
C ILE A 540 24.05 1.50 17.37
N MET A 541 22.94 1.16 16.72
CA MET A 541 21.88 0.32 17.26
C MET A 541 22.20 -1.16 17.00
N LYS A 542 21.99 -2.01 18.01
CA LYS A 542 22.26 -3.46 17.92
C LYS A 542 21.13 -4.26 17.29
N SER A 543 19.96 -3.66 17.12
CA SER A 543 18.76 -4.28 16.55
C SER A 543 17.99 -3.26 15.72
N GLU A 544 17.16 -3.76 14.79
CA GLU A 544 16.23 -2.92 14.05
C GLU A 544 15.32 -2.11 14.97
N PHE A 545 14.87 -0.96 14.47
CA PHE A 545 13.90 -0.14 15.19
C PHE A 545 12.55 -0.85 15.30
N GLU A 546 11.84 -0.61 16.40
CA GLU A 546 10.47 -1.07 16.56
C GLU A 546 9.56 -0.33 15.57
N LYS A 547 8.76 -1.11 14.84
CA LYS A 547 7.93 -0.60 13.74
C LYS A 547 6.45 -0.82 14.04
N THR A 548 5.63 0.04 13.44
CA THR A 548 4.19 -0.18 13.37
C THR A 548 3.88 -1.35 12.42
N PRO A 549 2.64 -1.91 12.42
CA PRO A 549 2.22 -2.89 11.42
C PRO A 549 2.40 -2.43 9.96
N LYS A 550 2.41 -1.11 9.73
CA LYS A 550 2.70 -0.48 8.43
C LYS A 550 4.20 -0.30 8.14
N ARG A 551 5.08 -0.90 8.95
CA ARG A 551 6.55 -0.81 8.83
C ARG A 551 7.15 0.58 9.07
N SER A 552 6.41 1.54 9.59
CA SER A 552 6.95 2.85 10.01
C SER A 552 7.63 2.75 11.37
N ILE A 553 8.79 3.37 11.54
CA ILE A 553 9.52 3.39 12.82
C ILE A 553 8.70 4.14 13.87
N ARG A 554 8.62 3.59 15.08
CA ARG A 554 7.99 4.21 16.25
C ARG A 554 8.95 5.22 16.88
N ARG A 555 9.15 6.37 16.22
CA ARG A 555 10.12 7.42 16.59
C ARG A 555 10.08 7.82 18.07
N PHE A 556 8.89 7.91 18.66
CA PHE A 556 8.72 8.35 20.05
C PHE A 556 9.43 7.45 21.08
N LEU A 557 9.74 6.20 20.74
CA LEU A 557 10.48 5.28 21.61
C LEU A 557 11.98 5.61 21.71
N TYR A 558 12.49 6.45 20.83
CA TYR A 558 13.93 6.66 20.65
C TYR A 558 14.39 8.09 20.92
N GLN A 559 13.46 9.01 21.25
CA GLN A 559 13.78 10.42 21.47
C GLN A 559 14.79 10.64 22.61
N ASP A 560 14.72 9.82 23.65
CA ASP A 560 15.61 9.93 24.81
C ASP A 560 17.02 9.38 24.57
N LEU A 561 17.26 8.70 23.43
CA LEU A 561 18.58 8.15 23.07
C LEU A 561 19.51 9.20 22.43
N ALA A 562 19.05 10.42 22.18
CA ALA A 562 19.90 11.51 21.74
C ALA A 562 20.95 11.83 22.80
N ARG A 563 22.21 11.92 22.40
CA ARG A 563 23.37 12.21 23.27
C ARG A 563 23.86 13.64 23.09
#